data_8b862c2873cc5a4fd482ce33544ef6a5
#
_entry.id   8b862c2873cc5a4fd482ce33544ef6a5
#
_cell.length_a   1.000
_cell.length_b   1.000
_cell.length_c   1.000
_cell.angle_alpha   90.00
_cell.angle_beta   90.00
_cell.angle_gamma   90.00
#
_symmetry.space_group_name_H-M   'P 1'
#
loop_
_entity.id
_entity.type
_entity.pdbx_description
1 polymer ?
#
loop_
_entity_poly.entity_id
_entity_poly.type
_entity_poly.pdbx_seq_one_letter_code
_entity_poly.pdbx_strand_id
1 'polypeptide(L)'
;MQKKIVAVSLVILMVALLLASCGNKYLMEEINGVERPLVTDAEGNTEIDDEGKIAVYVTDAKGNIQYDANGNPQKNYYKLPEKMVNGQTLETLDYKFTMPKGWTLKDDGTFYKDGTDDKCYVNLVKDTTLGDFQTFESFIAEKEATQQQVVETFKQQYPDTTMVITNGNLTDGKEVVFFTYTMKDSSGAIIHYATSAYVNIDKAIYSANYICDSGTGYDESFDFMGTFSSNFVVK
;
A
#
# COMPACT_ATOMS: atom_id res chain seq x y z
N MET A 1 32.98 15.77 31.48
CA MET A 1 31.63 15.37 31.90
C MET A 1 30.53 16.35 31.47
N GLN A 2 30.75 17.66 31.52
CA GLN A 2 29.72 18.67 31.19
C GLN A 2 29.17 18.62 29.75
N LYS A 3 30.01 18.28 28.73
CA LYS A 3 29.54 18.23 27.32
C LYS A 3 28.53 17.09 27.03
N LYS A 4 28.57 15.97 27.77
CA LYS A 4 27.61 14.88 27.59
C LYS A 4 26.24 15.18 28.21
N ILE A 5 26.22 15.93 29.30
CA ILE A 5 24.99 16.32 29.99
C ILE A 5 24.19 17.32 29.13
N VAL A 6 24.87 18.27 28.46
CA VAL A 6 24.25 19.23 27.56
C VAL A 6 23.62 18.56 26.35
N ALA A 7 24.28 17.54 25.77
CA ALA A 7 23.75 16.80 24.62
C ALA A 7 22.49 16.00 24.97
N VAL A 8 22.46 15.33 26.13
CA VAL A 8 21.28 14.58 26.60
C VAL A 8 20.13 15.51 26.92
N SER A 9 20.40 16.67 27.56
CA SER A 9 19.37 17.67 27.83
C SER A 9 18.78 18.27 26.55
N LEU A 10 19.57 18.46 25.49
CA LEU A 10 19.12 18.97 24.20
C LEU A 10 18.21 17.97 23.46
N VAL A 11 18.57 16.68 23.53
CA VAL A 11 17.75 15.61 22.94
C VAL A 11 16.41 15.46 23.66
N ILE A 12 16.41 15.53 24.99
CA ILE A 12 15.16 15.48 25.78
C ILE A 12 14.31 16.72 25.50
N LEU A 13 14.90 17.90 25.31
CA LEU A 13 14.18 19.12 24.96
C LEU A 13 13.61 19.06 23.54
N MET A 14 14.32 18.49 22.55
CA MET A 14 13.79 18.26 21.21
C MET A 14 12.63 17.24 21.19
N VAL A 15 12.74 16.14 21.94
CA VAL A 15 11.66 15.18 22.09
C VAL A 15 10.44 15.81 22.78
N ALA A 16 10.65 16.63 23.82
CA ALA A 16 9.56 17.36 24.47
C ALA A 16 8.92 18.42 23.55
N LEU A 17 9.69 19.06 22.66
CA LEU A 17 9.17 20.02 21.68
C LEU A 17 8.40 19.31 20.52
N LEU A 18 8.80 18.08 20.15
CA LEU A 18 8.04 17.26 19.19
C LEU A 18 6.71 16.77 19.80
N LEU A 19 6.67 16.55 21.12
CA LEU A 19 5.44 16.21 21.84
C LEU A 19 4.56 17.44 22.16
N ALA A 20 5.13 18.64 22.13
CA ALA A 20 4.41 19.90 22.34
C ALA A 20 3.94 20.60 21.05
N SER A 21 4.29 20.05 19.89
CA SER A 21 3.72 20.49 18.61
C SER A 21 2.25 20.08 18.62
N CYS A 22 1.35 21.05 18.74
CA CYS A 22 -0.10 20.92 18.69
C CYS A 22 -0.59 20.13 17.47
N GLY A 23 -0.49 18.83 17.53
CA GLY A 23 -1.14 17.87 16.69
C GLY A 23 -2.16 17.13 17.54
N ASN A 24 -3.23 16.69 16.95
CA ASN A 24 -4.32 15.99 17.63
C ASN A 24 -3.77 14.96 18.60
N LYS A 25 -4.29 14.99 19.82
CA LYS A 25 -3.96 14.06 20.93
C LYS A 25 -4.30 12.61 20.58
N TYR A 26 -5.00 12.41 19.48
CA TYR A 26 -5.53 11.13 18.99
C TYR A 26 -5.05 10.86 17.59
N LEU A 27 -4.87 9.58 17.25
CA LEU A 27 -4.74 9.16 15.87
C LEU A 27 -6.04 9.53 15.13
N MET A 28 -5.92 10.13 13.96
CA MET A 28 -7.06 10.54 13.14
C MET A 28 -7.16 9.60 11.94
N GLU A 29 -8.39 9.29 11.54
CA GLU A 29 -8.69 8.49 10.35
C GLU A 29 -9.83 9.14 9.58
N GLU A 30 -9.70 9.19 8.25
CA GLU A 30 -10.77 9.66 7.38
C GLU A 30 -11.77 8.53 7.14
N ILE A 31 -12.99 8.68 7.66
CA ILE A 31 -14.07 7.71 7.53
C ILE A 31 -15.25 8.40 6.85
N ASN A 32 -15.60 7.94 5.65
CA ASN A 32 -16.67 8.51 4.83
C ASN A 32 -16.46 10.03 4.55
N GLY A 33 -15.22 10.43 4.25
CA GLY A 33 -14.88 11.82 3.94
C GLY A 33 -14.82 12.75 5.17
N VAL A 34 -14.77 12.19 6.39
CA VAL A 34 -14.67 12.98 7.64
C VAL A 34 -13.55 12.42 8.50
N GLU A 35 -12.58 13.27 8.86
CA GLU A 35 -11.53 12.93 9.85
C GLU A 35 -12.14 12.66 11.23
N ARG A 36 -11.84 11.50 11.80
CA ARG A 36 -12.37 11.06 13.10
C ARG A 36 -11.24 10.56 14.01
N PRO A 37 -11.29 10.92 15.30
CA PRO A 37 -10.30 10.42 16.26
C PRO A 37 -10.55 8.96 16.59
N LEU A 38 -9.54 8.10 16.37
CA LEU A 38 -9.58 6.68 16.70
C LEU A 38 -9.54 6.46 18.21
N VAL A 39 -10.23 5.41 18.66
CA VAL A 39 -10.03 4.86 20.00
C VAL A 39 -8.87 3.88 19.94
N THR A 40 -7.86 4.11 20.76
CA THR A 40 -6.68 3.24 20.85
C THR A 40 -6.49 2.75 22.28
N ASP A 41 -5.89 1.56 22.42
CA ASP A 41 -5.38 1.06 23.70
C ASP A 41 -4.10 1.79 24.13
N ALA A 42 -3.52 1.37 25.26
CA ALA A 42 -2.30 1.95 25.81
C ALA A 42 -1.06 1.72 24.92
N GLU A 43 -1.08 0.69 24.10
CA GLU A 43 -0.05 0.30 23.14
C GLU A 43 -0.20 1.02 21.79
N GLY A 44 -1.31 1.78 21.59
CA GLY A 44 -1.60 2.53 20.37
C GLY A 44 -2.35 1.72 19.30
N ASN A 45 -2.82 0.49 19.61
CA ASN A 45 -3.61 -0.29 18.68
C ASN A 45 -5.05 0.22 18.66
N THR A 46 -5.65 0.32 17.46
CA THR A 46 -7.04 0.74 17.30
C THR A 46 -8.00 -0.31 17.90
N GLU A 47 -8.99 0.15 18.66
CA GLU A 47 -10.06 -0.70 19.18
C GLU A 47 -10.95 -1.19 18.04
N ILE A 48 -11.13 -2.50 17.93
CA ILE A 48 -11.95 -3.17 16.91
C ILE A 48 -12.95 -4.08 17.61
N ASP A 49 -14.22 -4.03 17.19
CA ASP A 49 -15.25 -4.92 17.71
C ASP A 49 -15.21 -6.33 17.06
N ASP A 50 -16.03 -7.25 17.58
CA ASP A 50 -16.13 -8.62 17.09
C ASP A 50 -16.62 -8.73 15.62
N GLU A 51 -17.21 -7.65 15.07
CA GLU A 51 -17.65 -7.56 13.68
C GLU A 51 -16.61 -6.90 12.77
N GLY A 52 -15.41 -6.58 13.30
CA GLY A 52 -14.34 -5.92 12.57
C GLY A 52 -14.58 -4.42 12.30
N LYS A 53 -15.45 -3.76 13.09
CA LYS A 53 -15.67 -2.33 13.03
C LYS A 53 -14.69 -1.60 13.93
N ILE A 54 -14.11 -0.51 13.46
CA ILE A 54 -13.21 0.32 14.26
C ILE A 54 -14.01 1.28 15.16
N ALA A 55 -13.54 1.47 16.38
CA ALA A 55 -14.08 2.45 17.30
C ALA A 55 -13.49 3.83 17.07
N VAL A 56 -14.36 4.85 16.99
CA VAL A 56 -13.97 6.27 16.94
C VAL A 56 -14.68 7.04 18.02
N TYR A 57 -14.04 8.08 18.54
CA TYR A 57 -14.70 8.97 19.49
C TYR A 57 -15.74 9.85 18.79
N VAL A 58 -16.87 10.05 19.46
CA VAL A 58 -17.87 11.05 19.03
C VAL A 58 -17.36 12.43 19.39
N THR A 59 -17.36 13.36 18.43
CA THR A 59 -16.92 14.73 18.63
C THR A 59 -18.06 15.74 18.42
N ASP A 60 -17.98 16.88 19.08
CA ASP A 60 -18.83 18.04 18.80
C ASP A 60 -18.36 18.77 17.51
N ALA A 61 -19.08 19.81 17.12
CA ALA A 61 -18.74 20.62 15.94
C ALA A 61 -17.39 21.35 16.03
N LYS A 62 -16.73 21.36 17.22
CA LYS A 62 -15.42 21.95 17.46
C LYS A 62 -14.31 20.89 17.54
N GLY A 63 -14.65 19.60 17.35
CA GLY A 63 -13.71 18.48 17.43
C GLY A 63 -13.43 17.98 18.86
N ASN A 64 -14.16 18.44 19.89
CA ASN A 64 -13.98 17.95 21.25
C ASN A 64 -14.74 16.65 21.46
N ILE A 65 -14.13 15.68 22.16
CA ILE A 65 -14.77 14.40 22.49
C ILE A 65 -15.99 14.64 23.38
N GLN A 66 -17.09 14.00 23.02
CA GLN A 66 -18.31 13.98 23.82
C GLN A 66 -18.27 12.84 24.85
N TYR A 67 -18.87 13.10 26.02
CA TYR A 67 -18.95 12.16 27.12
C TYR A 67 -20.40 11.83 27.44
N ASP A 68 -20.67 10.63 27.90
CA ASP A 68 -21.97 10.23 28.41
C ASP A 68 -22.27 10.81 29.81
N ALA A 69 -23.46 10.53 30.33
CA ALA A 69 -23.87 11.00 31.66
C ALA A 69 -23.00 10.46 32.82
N ASN A 70 -22.23 9.40 32.57
CA ASN A 70 -21.33 8.76 33.56
C ASN A 70 -19.87 9.26 33.39
N GLY A 71 -19.62 10.17 32.44
CA GLY A 71 -18.27 10.70 32.18
C GLY A 71 -17.41 9.79 31.30
N ASN A 72 -17.98 8.77 30.64
CA ASN A 72 -17.24 7.95 29.69
C ASN A 72 -17.27 8.57 28.31
N PRO A 73 -16.16 8.52 27.53
CA PRO A 73 -16.15 9.04 26.17
C PRO A 73 -17.10 8.22 25.29
N GLN A 74 -17.94 8.91 24.54
CA GLN A 74 -18.85 8.26 23.61
C GLN A 74 -18.08 7.74 22.40
N LYS A 75 -18.43 6.54 21.93
CA LYS A 75 -17.83 5.85 20.80
C LYS A 75 -18.87 5.50 19.76
N ASN A 76 -18.47 5.57 18.51
CA ASN A 76 -19.20 5.00 17.37
C ASN A 76 -18.32 3.97 16.69
N TYR A 77 -18.94 2.93 16.13
CA TYR A 77 -18.25 1.88 15.41
C TYR A 77 -18.56 1.97 13.92
N TYR A 78 -17.50 2.01 13.11
CA TYR A 78 -17.62 2.11 11.66
C TYR A 78 -16.98 0.89 11.01
N LYS A 79 -17.71 0.26 10.10
CA LYS A 79 -17.13 -0.76 9.22
C LYS A 79 -16.26 -0.04 8.21
N LEU A 80 -14.95 -0.17 8.39
CA LEU A 80 -14.03 0.21 7.31
C LEU A 80 -14.18 -0.79 6.16
N PRO A 81 -13.92 -0.36 4.92
CA PRO A 81 -13.67 -1.30 3.86
C PRO A 81 -12.64 -2.34 4.36
N GLU A 82 -12.90 -3.61 4.16
CA GLU A 82 -12.03 -4.72 4.64
C GLU A 82 -10.54 -4.53 4.30
N LYS A 83 -10.27 -3.73 3.28
CA LYS A 83 -8.94 -3.34 2.78
C LYS A 83 -8.14 -2.41 3.70
N MET A 84 -8.76 -1.73 4.67
CA MET A 84 -8.07 -0.78 5.56
C MET A 84 -7.82 -1.33 6.96
N VAL A 85 -8.56 -2.35 7.40
CA VAL A 85 -8.37 -2.96 8.73
C VAL A 85 -7.11 -3.83 8.71
N ASN A 86 -6.06 -3.38 9.39
CA ASN A 86 -4.76 -4.06 9.47
C ASN A 86 -3.94 -4.12 8.16
N GLY A 87 -4.13 -3.17 7.24
CA GLY A 87 -3.27 -3.01 6.07
C GLY A 87 -1.95 -2.34 6.42
N GLN A 88 -0.89 -2.68 5.68
CA GLN A 88 0.38 -1.97 5.73
C GLN A 88 0.37 -0.86 4.68
N THR A 89 0.88 0.32 5.02
CA THR A 89 0.87 1.49 4.13
C THR A 89 2.28 1.98 3.86
N LEU A 90 2.62 2.09 2.57
CA LEU A 90 3.79 2.82 2.09
C LEU A 90 3.34 4.22 1.65
N GLU A 91 3.93 5.22 2.26
CA GLU A 91 3.64 6.62 1.95
C GLU A 91 4.91 7.35 1.53
N THR A 92 4.84 8.04 0.40
CA THR A 92 5.91 8.85 -0.18
C THR A 92 5.44 10.28 -0.39
N LEU A 93 6.27 11.13 -1.02
CA LEU A 93 5.86 12.49 -1.41
C LEU A 93 4.81 12.47 -2.53
N ASP A 94 4.87 11.48 -3.41
CA ASP A 94 4.08 11.46 -4.65
C ASP A 94 2.83 10.59 -4.55
N TYR A 95 2.84 9.57 -3.68
CA TYR A 95 1.74 8.61 -3.56
C TYR A 95 1.66 7.97 -2.17
N LYS A 96 0.51 7.34 -1.93
CA LYS A 96 0.24 6.43 -0.82
C LYS A 96 -0.29 5.11 -1.40
N PHE A 97 0.23 3.98 -0.92
CA PHE A 97 -0.26 2.66 -1.31
C PHE A 97 -0.43 1.76 -0.09
N THR A 98 -1.58 1.10 0.00
CA THR A 98 -1.93 0.24 1.13
C THR A 98 -2.20 -1.19 0.66
N MET A 99 -1.50 -2.13 1.26
CA MET A 99 -1.74 -3.57 1.07
C MET A 99 -2.70 -4.10 2.14
N PRO A 100 -3.56 -5.09 1.81
CA PRO A 100 -4.48 -5.70 2.77
C PRO A 100 -3.76 -6.50 3.85
N LYS A 101 -4.52 -7.03 4.82
CA LYS A 101 -4.01 -7.96 5.83
C LYS A 101 -3.32 -9.18 5.20
N GLY A 102 -2.28 -9.68 5.85
CA GLY A 102 -1.48 -10.82 5.36
C GLY A 102 -0.26 -10.38 4.53
N TRP A 103 0.04 -9.07 4.56
CA TRP A 103 1.22 -8.48 3.96
C TRP A 103 1.95 -7.63 4.97
N THR A 104 3.27 -7.73 5.02
CA THR A 104 4.14 -6.96 5.90
C THR A 104 5.03 -6.03 5.10
N LEU A 105 4.96 -4.72 5.38
CA LEU A 105 5.86 -3.72 4.82
C LEU A 105 7.20 -3.80 5.57
N LYS A 106 8.31 -3.95 4.85
CA LYS A 106 9.67 -3.92 5.41
C LYS A 106 10.35 -2.57 5.15
N ASP A 107 11.49 -2.36 5.79
CA ASP A 107 12.28 -1.12 5.73
C ASP A 107 12.78 -0.77 4.33
N ASP A 108 12.85 -1.75 3.42
CA ASP A 108 13.20 -1.55 2.00
C ASP A 108 12.03 -1.00 1.16
N GLY A 109 10.87 -0.75 1.77
CA GLY A 109 9.68 -0.28 1.08
C GLY A 109 8.92 -1.35 0.29
N THR A 110 9.23 -2.63 0.51
CA THR A 110 8.61 -3.77 -0.15
C THR A 110 7.60 -4.44 0.79
N PHE A 111 6.44 -4.80 0.26
CA PHE A 111 5.44 -5.59 0.96
C PHE A 111 5.68 -7.07 0.68
N TYR A 112 5.86 -7.85 1.72
CA TYR A 112 6.01 -9.30 1.64
C TYR A 112 4.76 -10.01 2.12
N LYS A 113 4.32 -11.03 1.39
CA LYS A 113 3.19 -11.86 1.82
C LYS A 113 3.61 -12.75 2.97
N ASP A 114 2.84 -12.71 4.05
CA ASP A 114 3.15 -13.46 5.27
C ASP A 114 3.21 -14.97 5.00
N GLY A 115 4.19 -15.65 5.59
CA GLY A 115 4.35 -17.10 5.48
C GLY A 115 4.91 -17.60 4.14
N THR A 116 5.49 -16.74 3.30
CA THR A 116 6.03 -17.12 1.99
C THR A 116 7.56 -17.09 1.89
N ASP A 117 8.26 -16.92 3.01
CA ASP A 117 9.74 -16.77 3.03
C ASP A 117 10.23 -15.71 2.03
N ASP A 118 9.52 -14.58 1.96
CA ASP A 118 9.80 -13.45 1.07
C ASP A 118 9.74 -13.75 -0.45
N LYS A 119 9.20 -14.90 -0.83
CA LYS A 119 9.09 -15.31 -2.24
C LYS A 119 7.90 -14.72 -2.97
N CYS A 120 6.94 -14.14 -2.23
CA CYS A 120 5.80 -13.42 -2.77
C CYS A 120 5.80 -12.01 -2.22
N TYR A 121 5.91 -11.01 -3.09
CA TYR A 121 6.11 -9.62 -2.67
C TYR A 121 5.51 -8.61 -3.66
N VAL A 122 5.30 -7.39 -3.16
CA VAL A 122 4.94 -6.23 -3.97
C VAL A 122 5.94 -5.12 -3.68
N ASN A 123 6.61 -4.64 -4.72
CA ASN A 123 7.46 -3.45 -4.63
C ASN A 123 6.94 -2.33 -5.53
N LEU A 124 7.23 -1.09 -5.14
CA LEU A 124 6.92 0.10 -5.91
C LEU A 124 8.21 0.82 -6.29
N VAL A 125 8.33 1.14 -7.57
CA VAL A 125 9.54 1.75 -8.12
C VAL A 125 9.13 2.92 -9.01
N LYS A 126 9.91 4.00 -8.97
CA LYS A 126 9.89 5.02 -10.03
C LYS A 126 10.67 4.46 -11.20
N ASP A 127 9.94 4.09 -12.25
CA ASP A 127 10.53 3.40 -13.41
C ASP A 127 11.30 4.37 -14.30
N THR A 128 10.67 5.48 -14.70
CA THR A 128 11.31 6.53 -15.53
C THR A 128 10.50 7.82 -15.49
N THR A 129 11.01 8.85 -16.15
CA THR A 129 10.28 10.08 -16.42
C THR A 129 9.85 10.12 -17.89
N LEU A 130 8.69 10.72 -18.18
CA LEU A 130 8.20 10.91 -19.55
C LEU A 130 9.09 11.85 -20.41
N GLY A 131 10.17 12.42 -19.82
CA GLY A 131 11.15 13.17 -20.59
C GLY A 131 11.82 12.35 -21.70
N ASP A 132 11.98 11.06 -21.47
CA ASP A 132 12.56 10.10 -22.42
C ASP A 132 11.51 9.56 -23.41
N PHE A 133 10.22 9.67 -23.07
CA PHE A 133 9.07 9.26 -23.88
C PHE A 133 8.15 10.45 -24.06
N GLN A 134 7.61 10.62 -25.24
CA GLN A 134 6.71 11.73 -25.54
C GLN A 134 5.35 11.58 -24.85
N THR A 135 4.89 10.33 -24.65
CA THR A 135 3.60 10.01 -24.02
C THR A 135 3.67 8.73 -23.18
N PHE A 136 2.72 8.55 -22.26
CA PHE A 136 2.57 7.32 -21.51
C PHE A 136 2.30 6.12 -22.44
N GLU A 137 1.54 6.32 -23.50
CA GLU A 137 1.26 5.28 -24.51
C GLU A 137 2.54 4.80 -25.20
N SER A 138 3.46 5.72 -25.58
CA SER A 138 4.74 5.31 -26.19
C SER A 138 5.63 4.55 -25.23
N PHE A 139 5.63 4.90 -23.94
CA PHE A 139 6.31 4.12 -22.91
C PHE A 139 5.70 2.70 -22.80
N ILE A 140 4.37 2.58 -22.73
CA ILE A 140 3.70 1.28 -22.64
C ILE A 140 3.97 0.43 -23.87
N ALA A 141 3.95 1.00 -25.07
CA ALA A 141 4.25 0.27 -26.32
C ALA A 141 5.69 -0.27 -26.35
N GLU A 142 6.67 0.49 -25.86
CA GLU A 142 8.07 0.01 -25.74
C GLU A 142 8.20 -1.08 -24.68
N LYS A 143 7.54 -0.93 -23.54
CA LYS A 143 7.48 -1.97 -22.49
C LYS A 143 6.87 -3.25 -23.05
N GLU A 144 5.75 -3.17 -23.77
CA GLU A 144 5.11 -4.33 -24.40
C GLU A 144 6.07 -5.06 -25.33
N ALA A 145 6.70 -4.34 -26.26
CA ALA A 145 7.63 -4.94 -27.20
C ALA A 145 8.81 -5.64 -26.52
N THR A 146 9.37 -5.01 -25.47
CA THR A 146 10.46 -5.57 -24.69
C THR A 146 10.03 -6.82 -23.93
N GLN A 147 8.88 -6.79 -23.30
CA GLN A 147 8.36 -7.90 -22.48
C GLN A 147 7.92 -9.08 -23.34
N GLN A 148 7.41 -8.85 -24.55
CA GLN A 148 7.11 -9.93 -25.49
C GLN A 148 8.38 -10.70 -25.87
N GLN A 149 9.51 -10.03 -26.08
CA GLN A 149 10.79 -10.72 -26.35
C GLN A 149 11.22 -11.59 -25.14
N VAL A 150 11.02 -11.10 -23.93
CA VAL A 150 11.30 -11.86 -22.69
C VAL A 150 10.41 -13.11 -22.64
N VAL A 151 9.11 -12.97 -22.89
CA VAL A 151 8.15 -14.09 -22.94
C VAL A 151 8.56 -15.14 -23.99
N GLU A 152 8.92 -14.74 -25.20
CA GLU A 152 9.35 -15.66 -26.24
C GLU A 152 10.66 -16.40 -25.85
N THR A 153 11.53 -15.77 -25.09
CA THR A 153 12.73 -16.43 -24.53
C THR A 153 12.35 -17.50 -23.51
N PHE A 154 11.43 -17.17 -22.59
CA PHE A 154 10.96 -18.15 -21.59
C PHE A 154 10.16 -19.31 -22.18
N LYS A 155 9.41 -19.09 -23.26
CA LYS A 155 8.67 -20.16 -23.95
C LYS A 155 9.57 -21.27 -24.50
N GLN A 156 10.85 -21.01 -24.73
CA GLN A 156 11.80 -22.05 -25.15
C GLN A 156 11.96 -23.14 -24.09
N GLN A 157 11.88 -22.78 -22.81
CA GLN A 157 11.98 -23.70 -21.69
C GLN A 157 10.61 -24.03 -21.07
N TYR A 158 9.70 -23.06 -21.05
CA TYR A 158 8.36 -23.13 -20.47
C TYR A 158 7.32 -22.73 -21.51
N PRO A 159 6.87 -23.66 -22.37
CA PRO A 159 5.99 -23.35 -23.51
C PRO A 159 4.68 -22.65 -23.13
N ASP A 160 4.16 -22.94 -21.92
CA ASP A 160 2.93 -22.36 -21.39
C ASP A 160 3.13 -20.99 -20.69
N THR A 161 4.23 -20.30 -21.00
CA THR A 161 4.43 -18.91 -20.56
C THR A 161 3.48 -17.99 -21.31
N THR A 162 2.75 -17.16 -20.57
CA THR A 162 1.81 -16.18 -21.13
C THR A 162 2.06 -14.78 -20.59
N MET A 163 1.70 -13.78 -21.39
CA MET A 163 1.58 -12.38 -20.98
C MET A 163 0.21 -11.86 -21.39
N VAL A 164 -0.47 -11.18 -20.46
CA VAL A 164 -1.75 -10.51 -20.71
C VAL A 164 -1.61 -9.05 -20.29
N ILE A 165 -2.09 -8.13 -21.15
CA ILE A 165 -2.14 -6.70 -20.88
C ILE A 165 -3.58 -6.32 -20.58
N THR A 166 -3.80 -5.60 -19.48
CA THR A 166 -5.11 -5.14 -19.05
C THR A 166 -5.04 -3.65 -18.71
N ASN A 167 -5.95 -2.87 -19.27
CA ASN A 167 -6.12 -1.46 -18.94
C ASN A 167 -7.12 -1.31 -17.80
N GLY A 168 -6.87 -0.35 -16.92
CA GLY A 168 -7.73 -0.02 -15.80
C GLY A 168 -7.61 1.45 -15.44
N ASN A 169 -8.27 1.85 -14.36
CA ASN A 169 -8.18 3.20 -13.82
C ASN A 169 -8.01 3.14 -12.29
N LEU A 170 -7.28 4.10 -11.75
CA LEU A 170 -7.27 4.39 -10.34
C LEU A 170 -8.59 5.03 -9.92
N THR A 171 -8.84 5.15 -8.63
CA THR A 171 -10.06 5.78 -8.09
C THR A 171 -10.20 7.26 -8.47
N ASP A 172 -9.10 7.96 -8.75
CA ASP A 172 -9.08 9.34 -9.23
C ASP A 172 -9.22 9.47 -10.75
N GLY A 173 -9.41 8.35 -11.47
CA GLY A 173 -9.60 8.29 -12.92
C GLY A 173 -8.30 8.24 -13.73
N LYS A 174 -7.12 8.25 -13.09
CA LYS A 174 -5.85 8.07 -13.80
C LYS A 174 -5.77 6.67 -14.41
N GLU A 175 -5.29 6.60 -15.65
CA GLU A 175 -5.05 5.35 -16.34
C GLU A 175 -3.94 4.54 -15.67
N VAL A 176 -4.16 3.23 -15.57
CA VAL A 176 -3.18 2.24 -15.16
C VAL A 176 -3.16 1.08 -16.15
N VAL A 177 -1.97 0.63 -16.52
CA VAL A 177 -1.78 -0.51 -17.42
C VAL A 177 -1.10 -1.64 -16.68
N PHE A 178 -1.68 -2.82 -16.73
CA PHE A 178 -1.20 -4.03 -16.07
C PHE A 178 -0.62 -5.00 -17.09
N PHE A 179 0.57 -5.50 -16.80
CA PHE A 179 1.21 -6.60 -17.51
C PHE A 179 1.25 -7.80 -16.59
N THR A 180 0.51 -8.85 -16.91
CA THR A 180 0.46 -10.07 -16.11
C THR A 180 1.19 -11.21 -16.81
N TYR A 181 2.14 -11.81 -16.11
CA TYR A 181 2.94 -12.94 -16.57
C TYR A 181 2.58 -14.18 -15.78
N THR A 182 2.41 -15.28 -16.48
CA THR A 182 2.24 -16.59 -15.86
C THR A 182 3.15 -17.60 -16.56
N MET A 183 3.96 -18.30 -15.77
CA MET A 183 4.83 -19.36 -16.25
C MET A 183 4.43 -20.68 -15.58
N LYS A 184 4.22 -21.72 -16.37
CA LYS A 184 3.83 -23.03 -15.89
C LYS A 184 4.88 -24.09 -16.24
N ASP A 185 5.02 -25.07 -15.38
CA ASP A 185 5.81 -26.26 -15.69
C ASP A 185 5.01 -27.25 -16.56
N SER A 186 5.65 -28.36 -16.91
CA SER A 186 5.04 -29.42 -17.73
C SER A 186 3.85 -30.14 -17.07
N SER A 187 3.64 -29.94 -15.77
CA SER A 187 2.46 -30.46 -15.05
C SER A 187 1.29 -29.48 -15.07
N GLY A 188 1.51 -28.24 -15.57
CA GLY A 188 0.56 -27.13 -15.53
C GLY A 188 0.59 -26.33 -14.23
N ALA A 189 1.50 -26.64 -13.30
CA ALA A 189 1.65 -25.89 -12.08
C ALA A 189 2.32 -24.54 -12.35
N ILE A 190 1.83 -23.47 -11.71
CA ILE A 190 2.42 -22.14 -11.80
C ILE A 190 3.75 -22.14 -11.03
N ILE A 191 4.84 -21.87 -11.74
CA ILE A 191 6.19 -21.75 -11.18
C ILE A 191 6.67 -20.31 -11.08
N HIS A 192 6.02 -19.38 -11.77
CA HIS A 192 6.25 -17.95 -11.62
C HIS A 192 4.98 -17.20 -12.00
N TYR A 193 4.64 -16.21 -11.19
CA TYR A 193 3.56 -15.28 -11.46
C TYR A 193 4.03 -13.86 -11.16
N ALA A 194 3.76 -12.94 -12.06
CA ALA A 194 4.04 -11.52 -11.83
C ALA A 194 2.97 -10.65 -12.48
N THR A 195 2.58 -9.57 -11.81
CA THR A 195 1.78 -8.50 -12.40
C THR A 195 2.45 -7.16 -12.11
N SER A 196 2.79 -6.42 -13.17
CA SER A 196 3.32 -5.06 -13.08
C SER A 196 2.23 -4.07 -13.45
N ALA A 197 1.92 -3.14 -12.55
CA ALA A 197 1.04 -2.01 -12.79
C ALA A 197 1.88 -0.78 -13.12
N TYR A 198 1.58 -0.07 -14.20
CA TYR A 198 2.24 1.17 -14.60
C TYR A 198 1.25 2.33 -14.54
N VAL A 199 1.65 3.42 -13.90
CA VAL A 199 0.87 4.65 -13.78
C VAL A 199 1.75 5.87 -14.01
N ASN A 200 1.21 6.88 -14.69
CA ASN A 200 1.87 8.17 -14.88
C ASN A 200 1.42 9.16 -13.81
N ILE A 201 2.38 9.72 -13.06
CA ILE A 201 2.16 10.79 -12.07
C ILE A 201 3.09 11.94 -12.44
N ASP A 202 2.52 13.08 -12.86
CA ASP A 202 3.25 14.33 -13.11
C ASP A 202 4.54 14.14 -13.92
N LYS A 203 4.45 13.42 -15.04
CA LYS A 203 5.56 13.06 -15.95
C LYS A 203 6.56 12.03 -15.40
N ALA A 204 6.32 11.46 -14.24
CA ALA A 204 7.05 10.29 -13.76
C ALA A 204 6.21 9.04 -13.91
N ILE A 205 6.83 7.94 -14.29
CA ILE A 205 6.18 6.64 -14.38
C ILE A 205 6.56 5.83 -13.16
N TYR A 206 5.55 5.37 -12.46
CA TYR A 206 5.69 4.49 -11.32
C TYR A 206 5.21 3.10 -11.70
N SER A 207 5.92 2.09 -11.25
CA SER A 207 5.48 0.70 -11.35
C SER A 207 5.30 0.09 -9.97
N ALA A 208 4.24 -0.71 -9.85
CA ALA A 208 4.05 -1.61 -8.73
C ALA A 208 4.11 -3.04 -9.25
N ASN A 209 5.02 -3.85 -8.71
CA ASN A 209 5.27 -5.19 -9.20
C ASN A 209 4.89 -6.20 -8.12
N TYR A 210 3.82 -6.97 -8.36
CA TYR A 210 3.44 -8.14 -7.60
C TYR A 210 4.12 -9.36 -8.20
N ILE A 211 4.95 -10.04 -7.44
CA ILE A 211 5.77 -11.17 -7.89
C ILE A 211 5.63 -12.31 -6.89
N CYS A 212 5.38 -13.54 -7.39
CA CYS A 212 5.44 -14.78 -6.62
C CYS A 212 6.42 -15.73 -7.31
N ASP A 213 7.62 -15.82 -6.74
CA ASP A 213 8.68 -16.70 -7.23
C ASP A 213 8.39 -18.16 -6.90
N SER A 214 8.66 -19.04 -7.86
CA SER A 214 8.44 -20.50 -7.74
C SER A 214 6.97 -20.86 -7.44
N GLY A 215 6.02 -20.00 -7.81
CA GLY A 215 4.61 -20.16 -7.48
C GLY A 215 4.28 -20.12 -5.98
N THR A 216 5.29 -19.95 -5.11
CA THR A 216 5.09 -19.91 -3.65
C THR A 216 4.31 -18.68 -3.25
N GLY A 217 3.19 -18.88 -2.55
CA GLY A 217 2.33 -17.77 -2.09
C GLY A 217 1.43 -17.20 -3.18
N TYR A 218 1.50 -17.69 -4.41
CA TYR A 218 0.50 -17.33 -5.43
C TYR A 218 -0.89 -17.77 -4.96
N ASP A 219 -1.83 -16.85 -5.08
CA ASP A 219 -3.19 -17.02 -4.62
C ASP A 219 -4.12 -16.44 -5.69
N GLU A 220 -4.85 -17.32 -6.39
CA GLU A 220 -5.77 -16.92 -7.44
C GLU A 220 -6.91 -16.02 -6.94
N SER A 221 -7.21 -16.08 -5.64
CA SER A 221 -8.24 -15.22 -5.03
C SER A 221 -7.73 -13.80 -4.72
N PHE A 222 -6.42 -13.56 -4.76
CA PHE A 222 -5.85 -12.24 -4.51
C PHE A 222 -5.90 -11.38 -5.77
N ASP A 223 -6.83 -10.45 -5.81
CA ASP A 223 -6.96 -9.48 -6.88
C ASP A 223 -5.97 -8.31 -6.69
N PHE A 224 -4.75 -8.47 -7.20
CA PHE A 224 -3.76 -7.39 -7.17
C PHE A 224 -4.20 -6.17 -7.99
N MET A 225 -4.80 -6.38 -9.17
CA MET A 225 -5.23 -5.28 -10.04
C MET A 225 -6.29 -4.42 -9.35
N GLY A 226 -7.32 -5.05 -8.78
CA GLY A 226 -8.34 -4.34 -8.01
C GLY A 226 -7.79 -3.70 -6.73
N THR A 227 -6.86 -4.37 -6.05
CA THR A 227 -6.17 -3.83 -4.86
C THR A 227 -5.36 -2.59 -5.22
N PHE A 228 -4.55 -2.64 -6.29
CA PHE A 228 -3.78 -1.50 -6.75
C PHE A 228 -4.68 -0.34 -7.17
N SER A 229 -5.66 -0.60 -8.04
CA SER A 229 -6.58 0.43 -8.54
C SER A 229 -7.37 1.15 -7.42
N SER A 230 -7.66 0.43 -6.34
CA SER A 230 -8.46 0.98 -5.23
C SER A 230 -7.63 1.64 -4.13
N ASN A 231 -6.38 1.19 -3.91
CA ASN A 231 -5.58 1.56 -2.74
C ASN A 231 -4.34 2.37 -3.09
N PHE A 232 -4.04 2.57 -4.38
CA PHE A 232 -2.98 3.48 -4.81
C PHE A 232 -3.59 4.88 -4.99
N VAL A 233 -3.11 5.81 -4.18
CA VAL A 233 -3.60 7.19 -4.16
C VAL A 233 -2.46 8.12 -4.52
N VAL A 234 -2.63 8.93 -5.55
CA VAL A 234 -1.70 10.00 -5.92
C VAL A 234 -1.94 11.21 -5.01
N LYS A 235 -0.88 11.85 -4.54
CA LYS A 235 -0.95 13.04 -3.67
C LYS A 235 -1.00 14.34 -4.47
#